data_8792b750dc07ac1b4fcf2b8044183ad1
#
_entry.id   8792b750dc07ac1b4fcf2b8044183ad1
#
_cell.length_a   1.000
_cell.length_b   1.000
_cell.length_c   1.000
_cell.angle_alpha   90.00
_cell.angle_beta   90.00
_cell.angle_gamma   90.00
#
_symmetry.space_group_name_H-M   'P 1'
#
loop_
_entity.id
_entity.type
_entity.pdbx_description
1 polymer ?
#
loop_
_entity_poly.entity_id
_entity_poly.type
_entity_poly.pdbx_seq_one_letter_code
_entity_poly.pdbx_strand_id
1 'polypeptide(L)'
;MVSRADLWASSARRDSIYNWLHADKRSGGDLYSYFRHGLKYRRKRLFAPCNNKKRGWYKSILDRPEIIDEQGRMGEMEMDLILGAPGSEAILTLTDHKTDYIFLEALPHGHKAKPIVRAVNSRLAFLKRRAQLHSITTDNGPEFSAFRSIERGLGVPVYFARPYRSTTSNTPML
;
A
#
# COMPACT_ATOMS: atom_id res chain seq x y z
N MET A 1 3.62 -46.76 25.59
CA MET A 1 3.13 -45.57 26.29
C MET A 1 3.62 -44.37 25.49
N VAL A 2 2.81 -43.83 24.57
CA VAL A 2 3.20 -42.73 23.71
C VAL A 2 3.19 -41.48 24.57
N SER A 3 4.31 -40.77 24.62
CA SER A 3 4.46 -39.54 25.42
C SER A 3 3.47 -38.49 24.95
N ARG A 4 2.89 -37.74 25.87
CA ARG A 4 1.99 -36.61 25.60
C ARG A 4 2.64 -35.55 24.69
N ALA A 5 3.96 -35.53 24.60
CA ALA A 5 4.73 -34.67 23.73
C ALA A 5 4.64 -35.08 22.24
N ASP A 6 4.52 -36.37 21.95
CA ASP A 6 4.53 -36.91 20.59
C ASP A 6 3.20 -36.69 19.84
N LEU A 7 2.10 -36.50 20.58
CA LEU A 7 0.77 -36.25 20.03
C LEU A 7 0.60 -34.80 19.51
N TRP A 8 1.46 -33.88 19.91
CA TRP A 8 1.36 -32.46 19.55
C TRP A 8 2.19 -32.09 18.32
N ALA A 9 3.17 -32.90 17.95
CA ALA A 9 4.14 -32.58 16.92
C ALA A 9 3.58 -32.65 15.48
N SER A 10 2.49 -33.37 15.24
CA SER A 10 2.03 -33.67 13.87
C SER A 10 0.89 -32.80 13.37
N SER A 11 0.27 -31.95 14.22
CA SER A 11 -0.92 -31.16 13.81
C SER A 11 -1.05 -29.77 14.46
N ALA A 12 0.01 -29.24 15.08
CA ALA A 12 -0.09 -27.92 15.73
C ALA A 12 -0.13 -26.80 14.69
N ARG A 13 -1.31 -26.29 14.41
CA ARG A 13 -1.48 -25.04 13.64
C ARG A 13 -0.84 -23.89 14.42
N ARG A 14 -0.32 -22.89 13.70
CA ARG A 14 0.28 -21.67 14.28
C ARG A 14 -0.60 -21.06 15.40
N ASP A 15 -1.90 -21.02 15.19
CA ASP A 15 -2.86 -20.46 16.13
C ASP A 15 -2.96 -21.27 17.44
N SER A 16 -2.79 -22.61 17.37
CA SER A 16 -2.78 -23.50 18.54
C SER A 16 -1.58 -23.22 19.44
N ILE A 17 -0.42 -22.94 18.87
CA ILE A 17 0.81 -22.60 19.62
C ILE A 17 0.62 -21.26 20.34
N TYR A 18 0.11 -20.26 19.66
CA TYR A 18 -0.13 -18.96 20.29
C TYR A 18 -1.20 -19.02 21.39
N ASN A 19 -2.27 -19.78 21.17
CA ASN A 19 -3.31 -20.00 22.19
C ASN A 19 -2.76 -20.68 23.43
N TRP A 20 -1.90 -21.69 23.25
CA TRP A 20 -1.22 -22.36 24.36
C TRP A 20 -0.31 -21.41 25.14
N LEU A 21 0.52 -20.60 24.47
CA LEU A 21 1.37 -19.60 25.10
C LEU A 21 0.56 -18.53 25.85
N HIS A 22 -0.58 -18.13 25.33
CA HIS A 22 -1.47 -17.22 26.02
C HIS A 22 -2.14 -17.86 27.26
N ALA A 23 -2.40 -19.16 27.22
CA ALA A 23 -2.89 -19.92 28.36
C ALA A 23 -1.81 -20.05 29.44
N ASP A 24 -0.58 -20.39 29.07
CA ASP A 24 0.57 -20.45 29.96
C ASP A 24 0.80 -19.11 30.69
N LYS A 25 0.82 -18.01 29.93
CA LYS A 25 0.97 -16.68 30.51
C LYS A 25 -0.15 -16.32 31.50
N ARG A 26 -1.40 -16.74 31.24
CA ARG A 26 -2.51 -16.52 32.16
C ARG A 26 -2.40 -17.35 33.44
N SER A 27 -1.78 -18.50 33.37
CA SER A 27 -1.51 -19.35 34.55
C SER A 27 -0.21 -18.98 35.28
N GLY A 28 0.45 -17.87 34.91
CA GLY A 28 1.66 -17.39 35.58
C GLY A 28 2.96 -17.97 35.00
N GLY A 29 2.91 -18.68 33.87
CA GLY A 29 4.10 -19.19 33.18
C GLY A 29 4.89 -18.09 32.46
N ASP A 30 6.14 -18.39 32.14
CA ASP A 30 7.12 -17.47 31.56
C ASP A 30 7.51 -17.77 30.10
N LEU A 31 6.93 -18.80 29.49
CA LEU A 31 7.25 -19.23 28.12
C LEU A 31 7.14 -18.11 27.09
N TYR A 32 6.27 -17.14 27.31
CA TYR A 32 6.12 -15.98 26.44
C TYR A 32 7.38 -15.09 26.38
N SER A 33 8.25 -15.15 27.39
CA SER A 33 9.48 -14.33 27.45
C SER A 33 10.53 -14.78 26.42
N TYR A 34 10.50 -16.05 26.02
CA TYR A 34 11.40 -16.62 25.01
C TYR A 34 10.99 -16.26 23.57
N PHE A 35 9.82 -15.64 23.37
CA PHE A 35 9.41 -15.21 22.07
C PHE A 35 9.97 -13.83 21.71
N ARG A 36 10.43 -13.68 20.48
CA ARG A 36 11.04 -12.45 19.94
C ARG A 36 10.24 -11.17 20.23
N HIS A 37 8.93 -11.27 20.35
CA HIS A 37 8.03 -10.14 20.62
C HIS A 37 7.29 -10.25 21.96
N GLY A 38 7.64 -11.19 22.84
CA GLY A 38 7.10 -11.33 24.20
C GLY A 38 5.58 -11.35 24.27
N LEU A 39 4.88 -12.00 23.30
CA LEU A 39 3.42 -11.99 23.18
C LEU A 39 2.81 -10.59 23.38
N LYS A 40 3.49 -9.55 22.89
CA LYS A 40 2.90 -8.21 22.87
C LYS A 40 1.57 -8.31 22.15
N TYR A 41 0.50 -7.98 22.85
CA TYR A 41 -0.85 -7.96 22.31
C TYR A 41 -0.79 -7.14 21.04
N ARG A 42 -0.93 -7.79 19.89
CA ARG A 42 -1.18 -7.07 18.64
C ARG A 42 -2.48 -6.33 18.90
N ARG A 43 -2.40 -5.03 19.18
CA ARG A 43 -3.62 -4.22 19.29
C ARG A 43 -4.45 -4.62 18.11
N LYS A 44 -5.59 -5.30 18.34
CA LYS A 44 -6.59 -5.45 17.28
C LYS A 44 -6.70 -4.04 16.75
N ARG A 45 -6.24 -3.80 15.54
CA ARG A 45 -6.66 -2.59 14.85
C ARG A 45 -8.16 -2.71 14.95
N LEU A 46 -8.75 -1.96 15.87
CA LEU A 46 -10.17 -1.70 15.82
C LEU A 46 -10.33 -1.28 14.38
N PHE A 47 -10.91 -2.16 13.58
CA PHE A 47 -11.34 -1.81 12.24
C PHE A 47 -12.24 -0.62 12.50
N ALA A 48 -11.69 0.58 12.42
CA ALA A 48 -12.52 1.72 12.16
C ALA A 48 -13.32 1.27 10.95
N PRO A 49 -14.66 1.14 11.07
CA PRO A 49 -15.46 0.67 9.97
C PRO A 49 -15.00 1.51 8.80
N CYS A 50 -14.37 0.86 7.83
CA CYS A 50 -13.86 1.54 6.65
C CYS A 50 -15.09 2.20 6.06
N ASN A 51 -15.19 3.51 6.27
CA ASN A 51 -16.38 4.29 5.94
C ASN A 51 -16.45 4.33 4.42
N ASN A 52 -16.83 3.20 3.81
CA ASN A 52 -16.99 3.00 2.36
C ASN A 52 -17.94 4.06 1.76
N LYS A 53 -18.73 4.75 2.60
CA LYS A 53 -19.61 5.84 2.17
C LYS A 53 -18.88 7.06 1.60
N LYS A 54 -17.57 7.23 1.84
CA LYS A 54 -16.78 8.35 1.27
C LYS A 54 -16.03 7.99 -0.01
N ARG A 55 -16.08 6.73 -0.47
CA ARG A 55 -15.33 6.25 -1.64
C ARG A 55 -16.04 6.40 -2.99
N GLY A 56 -17.28 6.88 -3.04
CA GLY A 56 -18.01 7.12 -4.29
C GLY A 56 -17.42 8.20 -5.22
N TRP A 57 -16.25 8.72 -4.87
CA TRP A 57 -15.58 9.81 -5.58
C TRP A 57 -14.27 9.38 -6.27
N TYR A 58 -13.79 8.16 -6.00
CA TYR A 58 -12.57 7.63 -6.57
C TYR A 58 -12.87 6.93 -7.89
N LYS A 59 -12.13 7.28 -8.94
CA LYS A 59 -12.15 6.51 -10.18
C LYS A 59 -11.43 5.19 -9.93
N SER A 60 -12.11 4.08 -10.18
CA SER A 60 -11.51 2.76 -10.04
C SER A 60 -10.48 2.52 -11.14
N ILE A 61 -9.47 1.69 -10.84
CA ILE A 61 -8.57 1.17 -11.87
C ILE A 61 -9.33 0.42 -12.99
N LEU A 62 -10.55 -0.06 -12.72
CA LEU A 62 -11.39 -0.70 -13.75
C LEU A 62 -12.02 0.27 -14.75
N ASP A 63 -12.13 1.54 -14.36
CA ASP A 63 -12.64 2.60 -15.23
C ASP A 63 -11.52 3.18 -16.11
N ARG A 64 -10.33 2.59 -16.03
CA ARG A 64 -9.13 3.00 -16.75
C ARG A 64 -9.22 2.51 -18.20
N PRO A 65 -8.84 3.35 -19.20
CA PRO A 65 -8.76 2.92 -20.59
C PRO A 65 -7.78 1.76 -20.79
N GLU A 66 -8.10 0.79 -21.63
CA GLU A 66 -7.27 -0.40 -21.92
C GLU A 66 -5.87 -0.05 -22.43
N ILE A 67 -5.73 1.05 -23.17
CA ILE A 67 -4.43 1.52 -23.68
C ILE A 67 -3.37 1.72 -22.58
N ILE A 68 -3.81 1.93 -21.32
CA ILE A 68 -2.90 2.05 -20.17
C ILE A 68 -2.37 0.67 -19.78
N ASP A 69 -3.21 -0.34 -19.80
CA ASP A 69 -2.83 -1.72 -19.45
C ASP A 69 -1.93 -2.34 -20.52
N GLU A 70 -2.11 -1.94 -21.78
CA GLU A 70 -1.26 -2.34 -22.91
C GLU A 70 0.09 -1.61 -22.95
N GLN A 71 0.33 -0.67 -22.03
CA GLN A 71 1.52 0.19 -22.02
C GLN A 71 1.74 0.92 -23.39
N GLY A 72 0.65 1.26 -24.05
CA GLY A 72 0.65 1.74 -25.44
C GLY A 72 1.31 3.12 -25.61
N ARG A 73 1.25 3.99 -24.59
CA ARG A 73 1.77 5.37 -24.69
C ARG A 73 2.49 5.81 -23.42
N MET A 74 3.39 6.78 -23.56
CA MET A 74 4.07 7.46 -22.45
C MET A 74 3.12 8.39 -21.72
N GLY A 75 3.42 8.69 -20.45
CA GLY A 75 2.68 9.65 -19.64
C GLY A 75 1.51 9.06 -18.86
N GLU A 76 1.46 7.74 -18.75
CA GLU A 76 0.62 7.02 -17.81
C GLU A 76 1.45 6.73 -16.56
N MET A 77 1.27 7.53 -15.52
CA MET A 77 2.13 7.51 -14.34
C MET A 77 1.56 6.62 -13.25
N GLU A 78 2.42 5.84 -12.61
CA GLU A 78 2.13 5.16 -11.33
C GLU A 78 2.76 5.95 -10.20
N MET A 79 1.99 6.21 -9.15
CA MET A 79 2.40 7.00 -8.00
C MET A 79 2.36 6.14 -6.74
N ASP A 80 3.50 6.06 -6.05
CA ASP A 80 3.63 5.31 -4.80
C ASP A 80 4.53 6.06 -3.80
N LEU A 81 4.57 5.58 -2.56
CA LEU A 81 5.37 6.14 -1.48
C LEU A 81 6.23 5.08 -0.80
N ILE A 82 7.51 5.33 -0.75
CA ILE A 82 8.44 4.59 0.09
C ILE A 82 8.50 5.29 1.44
N LEU A 83 7.99 4.63 2.48
CA LEU A 83 7.94 5.18 3.83
C LEU A 83 9.17 4.75 4.63
N GLY A 84 9.82 5.70 5.28
CA GLY A 84 10.87 5.45 6.26
C GLY A 84 10.31 4.97 7.61
N ALA A 85 11.08 5.14 8.68
CA ALA A 85 10.62 4.84 10.04
C ALA A 85 9.37 5.69 10.40
N PRO A 86 8.52 5.24 11.34
CA PRO A 86 7.35 5.99 11.76
C PRO A 86 7.71 7.43 12.18
N GLY A 87 7.10 8.41 11.52
CA GLY A 87 7.35 9.83 11.77
C GLY A 87 8.54 10.42 11.02
N SER A 88 9.24 9.64 10.20
CA SER A 88 10.38 10.07 9.41
C SER A 88 9.98 10.53 8.00
N GLU A 89 10.98 10.71 7.17
CA GLU A 89 10.90 11.08 5.77
C GLU A 89 10.22 10.01 4.93
N ALA A 90 9.72 10.42 3.77
CA ALA A 90 9.22 9.53 2.74
C ALA A 90 9.82 9.90 1.38
N ILE A 91 9.78 8.97 0.44
CA ILE A 91 10.16 9.22 -0.95
C ILE A 91 8.92 8.98 -1.80
N LEU A 92 8.52 9.99 -2.55
CA LEU A 92 7.52 9.86 -3.59
C LEU A 92 8.17 9.26 -4.82
N THR A 93 7.57 8.20 -5.36
CA THR A 93 7.95 7.59 -6.63
C THR A 93 6.87 7.85 -7.66
N LEU A 94 7.27 8.23 -8.86
CA LEU A 94 6.40 8.42 -10.01
C LEU A 94 7.02 7.68 -11.18
N THR A 95 6.43 6.56 -11.60
CA THR A 95 6.94 5.68 -12.64
C THR A 95 6.07 5.78 -13.89
N ASP A 96 6.67 5.97 -15.05
CA ASP A 96 5.96 5.91 -16.33
C ASP A 96 5.75 4.46 -16.76
N HIS A 97 4.52 4.09 -17.01
CA HIS A 97 4.10 2.70 -17.30
C HIS A 97 4.73 2.09 -18.57
N LYS A 98 5.08 2.93 -19.55
CA LYS A 98 5.64 2.47 -20.82
C LYS A 98 7.15 2.37 -20.79
N THR A 99 7.81 3.35 -20.19
CA THR A 99 9.27 3.50 -20.27
C THR A 99 9.99 3.03 -19.02
N ASP A 100 9.26 2.71 -17.97
CA ASP A 100 9.77 2.43 -16.61
C ASP A 100 10.65 3.57 -16.05
N TYR A 101 10.53 4.77 -16.63
CA TYR A 101 11.25 5.93 -16.12
C TYR A 101 10.70 6.37 -14.80
N ILE A 102 11.57 6.51 -13.80
CA ILE A 102 11.20 6.81 -12.43
C ILE A 102 11.64 8.21 -12.04
N PHE A 103 10.70 9.01 -11.56
CA PHE A 103 10.99 10.24 -10.83
C PHE A 103 10.94 9.96 -9.34
N LEU A 104 11.94 10.45 -8.62
CA LEU A 104 12.01 10.37 -7.16
C LEU A 104 11.97 11.78 -6.57
N GLU A 105 11.19 11.95 -5.50
CA GLU A 105 11.13 13.19 -4.75
C GLU A 105 11.15 12.91 -3.26
N ALA A 106 12.14 13.46 -2.56
CA ALA A 106 12.22 13.37 -1.11
C ALA A 106 11.14 14.23 -0.45
N LEU A 107 10.47 13.68 0.55
CA LEU A 107 9.46 14.34 1.36
C LEU A 107 9.97 14.44 2.81
N PRO A 108 10.82 15.46 3.15
CA PRO A 108 11.51 15.54 4.43
C PRO A 108 10.58 15.75 5.63
N HIS A 109 9.36 16.20 5.39
CA HIS A 109 8.35 16.45 6.44
C HIS A 109 7.26 15.38 6.48
N GLY A 110 7.57 14.16 5.99
CA GLY A 110 6.70 13.00 5.98
C GLY A 110 5.66 13.01 4.85
N HIS A 111 4.76 12.05 4.92
CA HIS A 111 3.83 11.68 3.84
C HIS A 111 2.43 12.32 3.97
N LYS A 112 2.35 13.57 4.42
CA LYS A 112 1.07 14.29 4.47
C LYS A 112 0.60 14.64 3.05
N ALA A 113 -0.72 14.68 2.84
CA ALA A 113 -1.32 14.89 1.53
C ALA A 113 -0.88 16.20 0.83
N LYS A 114 -0.73 17.31 1.56
CA LYS A 114 -0.32 18.61 0.95
C LYS A 114 1.08 18.61 0.34
N PRO A 115 2.15 18.14 1.03
CA PRO A 115 3.48 17.97 0.45
C PRO A 115 3.46 17.10 -0.81
N ILE A 116 2.73 15.98 -0.79
CA ILE A 116 2.61 15.08 -1.95
C ILE A 116 2.01 15.80 -3.15
N VAL A 117 0.88 16.50 -2.97
CA VAL A 117 0.26 17.29 -4.06
C VAL A 117 1.24 18.29 -4.67
N ARG A 118 2.03 18.99 -3.84
CA ARG A 118 3.03 19.96 -4.32
C ARG A 118 4.11 19.27 -5.13
N ALA A 119 4.66 18.16 -4.61
CA ALA A 119 5.72 17.39 -5.25
C ALA A 119 5.26 16.83 -6.60
N VAL A 120 4.09 16.17 -6.65
CA VAL A 120 3.51 15.62 -7.88
C VAL A 120 3.29 16.70 -8.93
N ASN A 121 2.63 17.79 -8.56
CA ASN A 121 2.35 18.90 -9.49
C ASN A 121 3.65 19.53 -10.02
N SER A 122 4.67 19.70 -9.18
CA SER A 122 5.97 20.24 -9.58
C SER A 122 6.69 19.30 -10.54
N ARG A 123 6.78 18.03 -10.20
CA ARG A 123 7.52 17.03 -10.99
C ARG A 123 6.87 16.74 -12.34
N LEU A 124 5.55 16.70 -12.41
CA LEU A 124 4.84 16.38 -13.65
C LEU A 124 4.43 17.61 -14.47
N ALA A 125 4.70 18.82 -14.00
CA ALA A 125 4.35 20.07 -14.70
C ALA A 125 4.93 20.16 -16.12
N PHE A 126 6.14 19.61 -16.35
CA PHE A 126 6.76 19.65 -17.68
C PHE A 126 6.07 18.68 -18.65
N LEU A 127 5.64 17.48 -18.19
CA LEU A 127 4.86 16.55 -19.01
C LEU A 127 3.50 17.13 -19.35
N LYS A 128 2.84 17.79 -18.39
CA LYS A 128 1.59 18.52 -18.65
C LYS A 128 1.77 19.58 -19.74
N ARG A 129 2.82 20.42 -19.66
CA ARG A 129 3.07 21.47 -20.66
C ARG A 129 3.30 20.93 -22.06
N ARG A 130 3.80 19.71 -22.19
CA ARG A 130 4.03 19.01 -23.46
C ARG A 130 2.84 18.17 -23.93
N ALA A 131 1.72 18.21 -23.21
CA ALA A 131 0.55 17.34 -23.41
C ALA A 131 0.90 15.84 -23.44
N GLN A 132 1.92 15.45 -22.69
CA GLN A 132 2.41 14.08 -22.59
C GLN A 132 1.99 13.38 -21.29
N LEU A 133 1.22 14.01 -20.43
CA LEU A 133 0.67 13.44 -19.22
C LEU A 133 -0.80 13.08 -19.46
N HIS A 134 -1.18 11.85 -19.22
CA HIS A 134 -2.51 11.33 -19.54
C HIS A 134 -3.29 10.85 -18.32
N SER A 135 -2.65 10.13 -17.41
CA SER A 135 -3.28 9.69 -16.17
C SER A 135 -2.27 9.43 -15.05
N ILE A 136 -2.78 9.28 -13.84
CA ILE A 136 -2.01 8.85 -12.68
C ILE A 136 -2.76 7.70 -12.02
N THR A 137 -2.06 6.61 -11.71
CA THR A 137 -2.60 5.48 -10.95
C THR A 137 -1.92 5.44 -9.58
N THR A 138 -2.68 5.19 -8.52
CA THR A 138 -2.15 5.08 -7.16
C THR A 138 -2.90 4.03 -6.36
N ASP A 139 -2.38 3.67 -5.19
CA ASP A 139 -3.08 2.83 -4.22
C ASP A 139 -4.14 3.62 -3.43
N ASN A 140 -4.83 2.95 -2.49
CA ASN A 140 -5.87 3.57 -1.66
C ASN A 140 -5.31 4.15 -0.35
N GLY A 141 -4.06 4.56 -0.31
CA GLY A 141 -3.45 5.15 0.87
C GLY A 141 -4.14 6.45 1.33
N PRO A 142 -4.22 6.69 2.64
CA PRO A 142 -4.80 7.94 3.19
C PRO A 142 -4.00 9.18 2.79
N GLU A 143 -2.72 9.03 2.46
CA GLU A 143 -1.79 10.04 1.97
C GLU A 143 -2.24 10.67 0.66
N PHE A 144 -2.93 9.89 -0.19
CA PHE A 144 -3.46 10.35 -1.47
C PHE A 144 -4.86 10.94 -1.38
N SER A 145 -5.37 11.21 -0.18
CA SER A 145 -6.71 11.78 0.04
C SER A 145 -6.95 13.14 -0.64
N ALA A 146 -5.89 13.90 -0.95
CA ALA A 146 -5.96 15.17 -1.66
C ALA A 146 -5.82 15.05 -3.18
N PHE A 147 -6.03 13.88 -3.77
CA PHE A 147 -5.89 13.60 -5.21
C PHE A 147 -6.64 14.58 -6.12
N ARG A 148 -7.80 15.09 -5.71
CA ARG A 148 -8.53 16.12 -6.47
C ARG A 148 -7.73 17.40 -6.72
N SER A 149 -6.79 17.72 -5.82
CA SER A 149 -5.88 18.84 -6.01
C SER A 149 -4.80 18.52 -7.04
N ILE A 150 -4.43 17.25 -7.18
CA ILE A 150 -3.55 16.75 -8.25
C ILE A 150 -4.30 16.80 -9.58
N GLU A 151 -5.53 16.25 -9.64
CA GLU A 151 -6.37 16.32 -10.86
C GLU A 151 -6.56 17.76 -11.35
N ARG A 152 -6.91 18.69 -10.44
CA ARG A 152 -7.06 20.11 -10.79
C ARG A 152 -5.75 20.76 -11.24
N GLY A 153 -4.64 20.41 -10.57
CA GLY A 153 -3.33 20.98 -10.89
C GLY A 153 -2.80 20.51 -12.24
N LEU A 154 -2.94 19.24 -12.54
CA LEU A 154 -2.38 18.62 -13.74
C LEU A 154 -3.38 18.48 -14.89
N GLY A 155 -4.68 18.46 -14.60
CA GLY A 155 -5.73 18.33 -15.62
C GLY A 155 -5.91 16.89 -16.12
N VAL A 156 -5.45 15.89 -15.37
CA VAL A 156 -5.53 14.49 -15.74
C VAL A 156 -6.25 13.67 -14.65
N PRO A 157 -6.90 12.55 -14.99
CA PRO A 157 -7.57 11.70 -14.02
C PRO A 157 -6.59 10.96 -13.11
N VAL A 158 -7.01 10.73 -11.85
CA VAL A 158 -6.32 9.86 -10.91
C VAL A 158 -7.15 8.61 -10.68
N TYR A 159 -6.58 7.45 -10.96
CA TYR A 159 -7.18 6.14 -10.78
C TYR A 159 -6.65 5.46 -9.52
N PHE A 160 -7.49 4.67 -8.87
CA PHE A 160 -7.16 3.98 -7.62
C PHE A 160 -7.18 2.47 -7.80
N ALA A 161 -6.10 1.82 -7.38
CA ALA A 161 -6.00 0.37 -7.35
C ALA A 161 -7.07 -0.24 -6.43
N ARG A 162 -7.44 -1.49 -6.67
CA ARG A 162 -8.37 -2.21 -5.79
C ARG A 162 -7.71 -2.47 -4.44
N PRO A 163 -8.42 -2.26 -3.32
CA PRO A 163 -7.89 -2.62 -2.01
C PRO A 163 -7.63 -4.14 -1.96
N TYR A 164 -6.46 -4.52 -1.43
CA TYR A 164 -6.06 -5.92 -1.16
C TYR A 164 -5.86 -6.84 -2.38
N ARG A 165 -5.70 -6.33 -3.58
CA ARG A 165 -5.21 -7.11 -4.73
C ARG A 165 -3.84 -6.58 -5.13
N SER A 166 -2.79 -7.35 -4.83
CA SER A 166 -1.53 -7.24 -5.58
C SER A 166 -1.84 -7.57 -7.04
N THR A 167 -1.44 -6.74 -7.96
CA THR A 167 -1.44 -7.05 -9.38
C THR A 167 -0.59 -8.29 -9.59
N THR A 168 -1.20 -9.45 -9.69
CA THR A 168 -0.56 -10.60 -10.32
C THR A 168 -0.42 -10.21 -11.78
N SER A 169 0.80 -9.88 -12.19
CA SER A 169 1.17 -9.82 -13.59
C SER A 169 0.79 -11.17 -14.20
N ASN A 170 -0.25 -11.19 -15.03
CA ASN A 170 -0.52 -12.30 -15.92
C ASN A 170 0.62 -12.34 -16.95
N THR A 171 1.71 -13.00 -16.59
CA THR A 171 2.64 -13.50 -17.59
C THR A 171 1.99 -14.77 -18.14
N PRO A 172 1.55 -14.83 -19.39
CA PRO A 172 1.14 -16.08 -19.98
C PRO A 172 2.36 -16.98 -20.02
N MET A 173 2.30 -18.14 -19.36
CA MET A 173 3.25 -19.22 -19.62
C MET A 173 3.05 -19.68 -21.05
N LEU A 174 4.08 -19.49 -21.87
CA LEU A 174 4.28 -20.22 -23.12
C LEU A 174 4.76 -21.62 -22.82
#